data_5c1514db983d9c0604f0a07370e1b1d2
#
_entry.id   5c1514db983d9c0604f0a07370e1b1d2
#
_cell.length_a   1.000
_cell.length_b   1.000
_cell.length_c   1.000
_cell.angle_alpha   90.00
_cell.angle_beta   90.00
_cell.angle_gamma   90.00
#
_symmetry.space_group_name_H-M   'P 1'
#
loop_
_entity.id
_entity.type
_entity.pdbx_description
1 polymer ?
#
loop_
_entity_poly.entity_id
_entity_poly.type
_entity_poly.pdbx_seq_one_letter_code
_entity_poly.pdbx_strand_id
1 'polypeptide(L)'
;MKILKKISKVIVIVMAVLATIWCGLYVYANYFYNDKQIDVENFYIAELPLTPSQFEEDFKEIHQIVMENYSLYQAKHLNMDSLYQACDARVRQAQTTTDYGLIVQEYISALQCAHAITCYKRYTANQRVAFIEDFLFVDKPNDYLTEYGFQDKDRIIAINGLPYKQWIEQNEKYTEASTVPHRRLRTAYDAFRSYADTLRNYTLLRGGDTLTVTLPLKQRDYFPDNEEQTVESRILQDSIGYLTIKTMMNPVMEDFKAVYPKVKDLPYLIIDVRRNGGGNSMNGVNICKYFIREAQPHCVSKSYIMQPEADAYKGKIYLLTDTYTLSAAESFTLD
;
A
#
# COMPACT_ATOMS: atom_id res chain seq x y z
N MET A 1 -15.42 -11.42 63.88
CA MET A 1 -15.56 -9.98 63.53
C MET A 1 -14.22 -9.29 63.16
N LYS A 2 -13.13 -9.44 63.96
CA LYS A 2 -11.81 -8.77 63.69
C LYS A 2 -11.15 -9.30 62.39
N ILE A 3 -11.26 -10.58 62.02
CA ILE A 3 -10.65 -11.15 60.79
C ILE A 3 -11.37 -10.66 59.53
N LEU A 4 -12.71 -10.60 59.54
CA LEU A 4 -13.47 -10.06 58.38
C LEU A 4 -13.15 -8.59 58.14
N LYS A 5 -12.95 -7.76 59.17
CA LYS A 5 -12.53 -6.36 59.01
C LYS A 5 -11.12 -6.23 58.45
N LYS A 6 -10.19 -7.16 58.74
CA LYS A 6 -8.85 -7.18 58.14
C LYS A 6 -8.90 -7.57 56.65
N ILE A 7 -9.70 -8.59 56.32
CA ILE A 7 -9.86 -9.04 54.91
C ILE A 7 -10.50 -7.90 54.08
N SER A 8 -11.56 -7.26 54.60
CA SER A 8 -12.18 -6.11 53.95
C SER A 8 -11.21 -4.96 53.70
N LYS A 9 -10.32 -4.63 54.64
CA LYS A 9 -9.30 -3.60 54.44
C LYS A 9 -8.27 -3.96 53.39
N VAL A 10 -7.84 -5.24 53.32
CA VAL A 10 -6.90 -5.71 52.30
C VAL A 10 -7.55 -5.64 50.91
N ILE A 11 -8.81 -6.05 50.79
CA ILE A 11 -9.56 -5.97 49.50
C ILE A 11 -9.66 -4.49 49.05
N VAL A 12 -10.00 -3.58 49.93
CA VAL A 12 -10.08 -2.13 49.61
C VAL A 12 -8.73 -1.59 49.12
N ILE A 13 -7.64 -1.96 49.78
CA ILE A 13 -6.29 -1.54 49.37
C ILE A 13 -5.94 -2.11 47.99
N VAL A 14 -6.20 -3.38 47.75
CA VAL A 14 -5.95 -4.01 46.44
C VAL A 14 -6.76 -3.35 45.32
N MET A 15 -8.04 -3.07 45.57
CA MET A 15 -8.91 -2.37 44.60
C MET A 15 -8.40 -0.93 44.35
N ALA A 16 -7.95 -0.21 45.38
CA ALA A 16 -7.36 1.11 45.20
C ALA A 16 -6.07 1.09 44.37
N VAL A 17 -5.19 0.11 44.61
CA VAL A 17 -3.97 -0.08 43.81
C VAL A 17 -4.31 -0.40 42.36
N LEU A 18 -5.22 -1.32 42.09
CA LEU A 18 -5.67 -1.68 40.74
C LEU A 18 -6.31 -0.47 40.01
N ALA A 19 -7.12 0.34 40.73
CA ALA A 19 -7.70 1.55 40.18
C ALA A 19 -6.63 2.59 39.84
N THR A 20 -5.60 2.75 40.66
CA THR A 20 -4.47 3.64 40.37
C THR A 20 -3.66 3.20 39.17
N ILE A 21 -3.38 1.88 39.06
CA ILE A 21 -2.70 1.31 37.91
C ILE A 21 -3.54 1.54 36.63
N TRP A 22 -4.85 1.27 36.71
CA TRP A 22 -5.75 1.45 35.58
C TRP A 22 -5.85 2.92 35.14
N CYS A 23 -5.96 3.86 36.08
CA CYS A 23 -5.92 5.28 35.79
C CYS A 23 -4.57 5.71 35.18
N GLY A 24 -3.45 5.17 35.66
CA GLY A 24 -2.13 5.43 35.08
C GLY A 24 -2.01 4.92 33.65
N LEU A 25 -2.50 3.71 33.38
CA LEU A 25 -2.54 3.14 32.02
C LEU A 25 -3.49 3.91 31.11
N TYR A 26 -4.64 4.34 31.62
CA TYR A 26 -5.60 5.15 30.87
C TYR A 26 -5.01 6.52 30.49
N VAL A 27 -4.36 7.21 31.44
CA VAL A 27 -3.68 8.49 31.19
C VAL A 27 -2.53 8.29 30.20
N TYR A 28 -1.72 7.23 30.37
CA TYR A 28 -0.64 6.91 29.44
C TYR A 28 -1.17 6.65 28.04
N ALA A 29 -2.21 5.83 27.89
CA ALA A 29 -2.80 5.51 26.60
C ALA A 29 -3.42 6.73 25.90
N ASN A 30 -4.10 7.62 26.64
CA ASN A 30 -4.83 8.73 26.03
C ASN A 30 -4.00 10.02 25.90
N TYR A 31 -3.01 10.24 26.76
CA TYR A 31 -2.23 11.49 26.74
C TYR A 31 -0.80 11.31 26.23
N PHE A 32 -0.22 10.13 26.36
CA PHE A 32 1.16 9.90 25.92
C PHE A 32 1.25 8.98 24.71
N TYR A 33 0.31 8.06 24.55
CA TYR A 33 0.29 7.16 23.41
C TYR A 33 -0.46 7.78 22.22
N ASN A 34 -1.57 8.46 22.47
CA ASN A 34 -2.34 9.14 21.41
C ASN A 34 -1.64 10.38 20.84
N ASP A 35 -0.88 11.13 21.66
CA ASP A 35 -0.06 12.25 21.13
C ASP A 35 1.06 11.81 20.18
N LYS A 36 1.36 10.51 20.14
CA LYS A 36 2.28 9.91 19.16
C LYS A 36 1.58 9.23 17.99
N GLN A 37 0.25 9.21 17.97
CA GLN A 37 -0.46 8.81 16.76
C GLN A 37 -0.27 9.92 15.73
N ILE A 38 0.50 9.61 14.72
CA ILE A 38 0.59 10.42 13.51
C ILE A 38 -0.84 10.55 13.00
N ASP A 39 -1.33 11.78 12.90
CA ASP A 39 -2.61 12.06 12.27
C ASP A 39 -2.51 11.61 10.79
N VAL A 40 -3.11 10.47 10.50
CA VAL A 40 -3.03 9.84 9.18
C VAL A 40 -3.70 10.71 8.11
N GLU A 41 -4.64 11.57 8.50
CA GLU A 41 -5.28 12.52 7.60
C GLU A 41 -4.32 13.65 7.16
N ASN A 42 -3.38 14.02 8.03
CA ASN A 42 -2.31 14.98 7.74
C ASN A 42 -1.00 14.34 7.28
N PHE A 43 -0.97 13.03 7.07
CA PHE A 43 0.23 12.27 6.67
C PHE A 43 0.79 12.72 5.30
N TYR A 44 -0.04 13.28 4.44
CA TYR A 44 0.37 13.87 3.17
C TYR A 44 0.65 15.37 3.32
N ILE A 45 1.66 15.72 4.09
CA ILE A 45 2.08 17.12 4.23
C ILE A 45 2.47 17.64 2.85
N ALA A 46 1.78 18.69 2.45
CA ALA A 46 1.90 19.25 1.12
C ALA A 46 3.28 19.88 0.84
N GLU A 47 3.94 20.39 1.88
CA GLU A 47 5.24 21.03 1.79
C GLU A 47 6.05 20.73 3.05
N LEU A 48 7.31 20.32 2.87
CA LEU A 48 8.24 20.23 3.98
C LEU A 48 8.71 21.65 4.30
N PRO A 49 8.46 22.15 5.50
CA PRO A 49 8.91 23.50 5.89
C PRO A 49 10.42 23.56 6.17
N LEU A 50 11.19 22.61 5.64
CA LEU A 50 12.63 22.53 5.84
C LEU A 50 13.38 23.47 4.91
N THR A 51 14.40 24.08 5.45
CA THR A 51 15.39 24.83 4.69
C THR A 51 16.60 23.95 4.34
N PRO A 52 17.42 24.30 3.34
CA PRO A 52 18.61 23.53 3.00
C PRO A 52 19.56 23.29 4.19
N SER A 53 19.64 24.20 5.14
CA SER A 53 20.44 24.03 6.37
C SER A 53 19.93 22.98 7.35
N GLN A 54 18.68 22.53 7.19
CA GLN A 54 18.04 21.53 8.03
C GLN A 54 18.02 20.14 7.39
N PHE A 55 18.26 20.01 6.08
CA PHE A 55 18.20 18.74 5.38
C PHE A 55 19.15 17.68 5.93
N GLU A 56 20.35 18.08 6.32
CA GLU A 56 21.36 17.16 6.84
C GLU A 56 20.94 16.58 8.21
N GLU A 57 20.40 17.41 9.10
CA GLU A 57 19.93 16.97 10.41
C GLU A 57 18.72 16.05 10.28
N ASP A 58 17.74 16.43 9.47
CA ASP A 58 16.54 15.62 9.18
C ASP A 58 16.91 14.26 8.56
N PHE A 59 17.83 14.25 7.58
CA PHE A 59 18.27 13.00 6.94
C PHE A 59 18.99 12.08 7.92
N LYS A 60 19.78 12.64 8.83
CA LYS A 60 20.43 11.89 9.90
C LYS A 60 19.40 11.25 10.83
N GLU A 61 18.33 11.97 11.19
CA GLU A 61 17.23 11.44 12.00
C GLU A 61 16.49 10.32 11.27
N ILE A 62 16.18 10.49 9.97
CA ILE A 62 15.60 9.44 9.13
C ILE A 62 16.47 8.18 9.16
N HIS A 63 17.79 8.32 8.98
CA HIS A 63 18.71 7.19 9.04
C HIS A 63 18.67 6.50 10.40
N GLN A 64 18.67 7.25 11.49
CA GLN A 64 18.58 6.71 12.84
C GLN A 64 17.27 5.91 13.03
N ILE A 65 16.13 6.48 12.63
CA ILE A 65 14.82 5.80 12.68
C ILE A 65 14.85 4.47 11.90
N VAL A 66 15.46 4.48 10.71
CA VAL A 66 15.61 3.27 9.89
C VAL A 66 16.47 2.22 10.60
N MET A 67 17.62 2.61 11.16
CA MET A 67 18.52 1.69 11.86
C MET A 67 17.89 1.10 13.13
N GLU A 68 17.09 1.86 13.84
CA GLU A 68 16.40 1.40 15.05
C GLU A 68 15.20 0.48 14.76
N ASN A 69 14.51 0.67 13.63
CA ASN A 69 13.23 0.02 13.38
C ASN A 69 13.24 -0.99 12.21
N TYR A 70 14.17 -0.88 11.26
CA TYR A 70 14.22 -1.75 10.10
C TYR A 70 15.25 -2.87 10.26
N SER A 71 14.87 -3.96 10.92
CA SER A 71 15.78 -5.09 11.20
C SER A 71 16.14 -5.94 9.97
N LEU A 72 15.41 -5.84 8.86
CA LEU A 72 15.61 -6.70 7.68
C LEU A 72 16.83 -6.34 6.84
N TYR A 73 17.52 -5.21 7.09
CA TYR A 73 18.70 -4.81 6.32
C TYR A 73 19.81 -5.86 6.38
N GLN A 74 19.98 -6.54 7.52
CA GLN A 74 20.96 -7.61 7.68
C GLN A 74 20.60 -8.83 6.81
N ALA A 75 19.35 -9.28 6.86
CA ALA A 75 18.87 -10.42 6.08
C ALA A 75 18.92 -10.16 4.56
N LYS A 76 18.85 -8.89 4.15
CA LYS A 76 18.94 -8.45 2.75
C LYS A 76 20.35 -8.06 2.33
N HIS A 77 21.32 -8.21 3.23
CA HIS A 77 22.73 -7.85 2.98
C HIS A 77 22.93 -6.41 2.53
N LEU A 78 22.13 -5.46 3.05
CA LEU A 78 22.25 -4.05 2.71
C LEU A 78 23.39 -3.40 3.51
N ASN A 79 24.29 -2.72 2.81
CA ASN A 79 25.32 -1.91 3.47
C ASN A 79 24.74 -0.51 3.78
N MET A 80 24.16 -0.38 4.97
CA MET A 80 23.46 0.84 5.39
C MET A 80 24.40 2.03 5.55
N ASP A 81 25.65 1.81 5.99
CA ASP A 81 26.63 2.88 6.13
C ASP A 81 27.01 3.46 4.77
N SER A 82 27.28 2.61 3.78
CA SER A 82 27.61 3.05 2.42
C SER A 82 26.43 3.77 1.78
N LEU A 83 25.20 3.27 1.97
CA LEU A 83 23.98 3.88 1.46
C LEU A 83 23.76 5.26 2.08
N TYR A 84 23.92 5.37 3.40
CA TYR A 84 23.81 6.65 4.11
C TYR A 84 24.82 7.66 3.59
N GLN A 85 26.10 7.31 3.56
CA GLN A 85 27.17 8.21 3.09
C GLN A 85 26.95 8.72 1.67
N ALA A 86 26.52 7.85 0.76
CA ALA A 86 26.24 8.22 -0.62
C ALA A 86 25.06 9.21 -0.74
N CYS A 87 24.01 9.03 0.06
CA CYS A 87 22.87 9.94 0.10
C CYS A 87 23.20 11.24 0.84
N ASP A 88 23.87 11.18 1.99
CA ASP A 88 24.28 12.34 2.78
C ASP A 88 25.15 13.34 1.98
N ALA A 89 26.10 12.82 1.19
CA ALA A 89 26.89 13.65 0.32
C ALA A 89 26.06 14.45 -0.71
N ARG A 90 24.92 13.92 -1.12
CA ARG A 90 23.97 14.59 -2.04
C ARG A 90 23.01 15.51 -1.28
N VAL A 91 22.58 15.12 -0.08
CA VAL A 91 21.75 15.95 0.81
C VAL A 91 22.42 17.28 1.08
N ARG A 92 23.75 17.31 1.33
CA ARG A 92 24.55 18.52 1.53
C ARG A 92 24.58 19.45 0.31
N GLN A 93 24.27 18.94 -0.86
CA GLN A 93 24.27 19.70 -2.12
C GLN A 93 22.84 20.10 -2.55
N ALA A 94 21.81 19.53 -1.93
CA ALA A 94 20.43 19.82 -2.24
C ALA A 94 20.07 21.28 -1.93
N GLN A 95 19.41 21.95 -2.88
CA GLN A 95 19.03 23.35 -2.74
C GLN A 95 17.54 23.53 -2.54
N THR A 96 16.74 22.52 -2.92
CA THR A 96 15.28 22.57 -2.84
C THR A 96 14.73 21.38 -2.05
N THR A 97 13.54 21.53 -1.51
CA THR A 97 12.80 20.42 -0.87
C THR A 97 12.52 19.28 -1.85
N THR A 98 12.40 19.57 -3.14
CA THR A 98 12.23 18.56 -4.18
C THR A 98 13.49 17.72 -4.35
N ASP A 99 14.69 18.37 -4.44
CA ASP A 99 15.95 17.64 -4.53
C ASP A 99 16.17 16.75 -3.32
N TYR A 100 15.94 17.31 -2.13
CA TYR A 100 16.03 16.60 -0.87
C TYR A 100 15.06 15.41 -0.82
N GLY A 101 13.79 15.64 -1.16
CA GLY A 101 12.76 14.61 -1.17
C GLY A 101 13.09 13.45 -2.11
N LEU A 102 13.65 13.71 -3.29
CA LEU A 102 14.09 12.67 -4.21
C LEU A 102 15.25 11.84 -3.65
N ILE A 103 16.17 12.46 -2.89
CA ILE A 103 17.27 11.73 -2.25
C ILE A 103 16.75 10.83 -1.15
N VAL A 104 15.84 11.31 -0.30
CA VAL A 104 15.19 10.51 0.74
C VAL A 104 14.37 9.38 0.12
N GLN A 105 13.65 9.63 -0.98
CA GLN A 105 12.90 8.62 -1.71
C GLN A 105 13.82 7.50 -2.22
N GLU A 106 14.98 7.85 -2.79
CA GLU A 106 15.99 6.89 -3.25
C GLU A 106 16.56 6.07 -2.08
N TYR A 107 16.87 6.73 -0.96
CA TYR A 107 17.34 6.06 0.26
C TYR A 107 16.33 5.04 0.80
N ILE A 108 15.06 5.42 0.94
CA ILE A 108 14.01 4.53 1.43
C ILE A 108 13.72 3.39 0.44
N SER A 109 13.71 3.67 -0.86
CA SER A 109 13.56 2.66 -1.92
C SER A 109 14.68 1.60 -1.87
N ALA A 110 15.90 2.00 -1.54
CA ALA A 110 17.04 1.11 -1.42
C ALA A 110 16.93 0.11 -0.26
N LEU A 111 16.01 0.31 0.70
CA LEU A 111 15.69 -0.65 1.76
C LEU A 111 15.03 -1.93 1.23
N GLN A 112 14.60 -1.95 -0.03
CA GLN A 112 13.93 -3.07 -0.68
C GLN A 112 12.71 -3.55 0.11
N CYS A 113 11.89 -2.62 0.59
CA CYS A 113 10.70 -2.89 1.38
C CYS A 113 9.50 -2.13 0.80
N ALA A 114 8.47 -2.84 0.36
CA ALA A 114 7.27 -2.23 -0.21
C ALA A 114 6.42 -1.47 0.83
N HIS A 115 6.68 -1.65 2.13
CA HIS A 115 6.03 -0.95 3.22
C HIS A 115 6.86 0.21 3.80
N ALA A 116 8.14 0.33 3.44
CA ALA A 116 8.94 1.50 3.75
C ALA A 116 8.67 2.56 2.68
N ILE A 117 7.76 3.48 2.96
CA ILE A 117 7.31 4.51 2.01
C ILE A 117 7.61 5.90 2.55
N THR A 118 7.79 6.84 1.64
CA THR A 118 7.86 8.26 1.95
C THR A 118 6.52 8.93 1.70
N CYS A 119 6.26 10.02 2.43
CA CYS A 119 4.99 10.74 2.39
C CYS A 119 5.12 12.09 1.66
N TYR A 120 5.94 12.15 0.63
CA TYR A 120 6.07 13.35 -0.16
C TYR A 120 4.86 13.60 -1.06
N LYS A 121 4.59 14.87 -1.30
CA LYS A 121 3.59 15.33 -2.27
C LYS A 121 3.83 14.68 -3.62
N ARG A 122 2.78 14.07 -4.16
CA ARG A 122 2.82 13.43 -5.47
C ARG A 122 1.85 14.11 -6.40
N TYR A 123 2.32 14.37 -7.60
CA TYR A 123 1.45 14.77 -8.70
C TYR A 123 0.98 13.53 -9.45
N THR A 124 -0.26 13.51 -9.90
CA THR A 124 -0.88 12.34 -10.53
C THR A 124 -1.89 12.75 -11.60
N ALA A 125 -2.20 11.85 -12.50
CA ALA A 125 -3.38 11.93 -13.36
C ALA A 125 -4.49 10.98 -12.88
N ASN A 126 -4.36 10.38 -11.68
CA ASN A 126 -5.27 9.41 -11.08
C ASN A 126 -5.64 8.26 -12.03
N GLN A 127 -4.66 7.81 -12.81
CA GLN A 127 -4.82 6.78 -13.83
C GLN A 127 -3.85 5.64 -13.58
N ARG A 128 -4.30 4.43 -13.82
CA ARG A 128 -3.45 3.24 -13.86
C ARG A 128 -3.08 2.89 -15.30
N VAL A 129 -1.95 2.23 -15.46
CA VAL A 129 -1.52 1.62 -16.72
C VAL A 129 -1.71 0.12 -16.66
N ALA A 130 -1.85 -0.52 -17.81
CA ALA A 130 -1.64 -1.95 -17.96
C ALA A 130 -0.20 -2.19 -18.39
N PHE A 131 0.52 -3.03 -17.65
CA PHE A 131 1.87 -3.47 -18.00
C PHE A 131 1.82 -4.95 -18.36
N ILE A 132 1.82 -5.24 -19.66
CA ILE A 132 1.55 -6.56 -20.24
C ILE A 132 2.72 -6.92 -21.18
N GLU A 133 3.36 -8.06 -20.96
CA GLU A 133 4.46 -8.54 -21.79
C GLU A 133 5.57 -7.48 -22.00
N ASP A 134 5.90 -6.77 -20.93
CA ASP A 134 6.85 -5.64 -20.97
C ASP A 134 6.40 -4.44 -21.82
N PHE A 135 5.12 -4.31 -22.17
CA PHE A 135 4.58 -3.13 -22.82
C PHE A 135 3.65 -2.35 -21.92
N LEU A 136 3.67 -1.04 -22.08
CA LEU A 136 2.92 -0.10 -21.26
C LEU A 136 1.72 0.43 -22.05
N PHE A 137 0.52 0.20 -21.53
CA PHE A 137 -0.74 0.62 -22.17
C PHE A 137 -1.57 1.50 -21.26
N VAL A 138 -2.31 2.41 -21.84
CA VAL A 138 -3.40 3.11 -21.17
C VAL A 138 -4.55 2.11 -20.98
N ASP A 139 -5.00 1.94 -19.74
CA ASP A 139 -6.06 0.99 -19.36
C ASP A 139 -7.29 1.77 -18.94
N LYS A 140 -8.31 1.79 -19.79
CA LYS A 140 -9.59 2.50 -19.54
C LYS A 140 -9.34 3.91 -18.99
N PRO A 141 -8.96 4.86 -19.84
CA PRO A 141 -8.62 6.21 -19.40
C PRO A 141 -9.81 6.85 -18.69
N ASN A 142 -9.52 7.52 -17.58
CA ASN A 142 -10.51 8.35 -16.90
C ASN A 142 -10.86 9.59 -17.76
N ASP A 143 -11.90 10.34 -17.36
CA ASP A 143 -12.35 11.50 -18.10
C ASP A 143 -11.23 12.53 -18.28
N TYR A 144 -10.40 12.73 -17.25
CA TYR A 144 -9.26 13.64 -17.31
C TYR A 144 -8.27 13.27 -18.42
N LEU A 145 -7.88 12.02 -18.55
CA LEU A 145 -6.99 11.59 -19.63
C LEU A 145 -7.67 11.71 -20.99
N THR A 146 -8.97 11.39 -21.06
CA THR A 146 -9.76 11.46 -22.29
C THR A 146 -9.84 12.89 -22.83
N GLU A 147 -9.95 13.89 -21.96
CA GLU A 147 -9.90 15.32 -22.33
C GLU A 147 -8.56 15.71 -22.99
N TYR A 148 -7.45 15.07 -22.59
CA TYR A 148 -6.13 15.26 -23.20
C TYR A 148 -5.87 14.34 -24.40
N GLY A 149 -6.88 13.60 -24.86
CA GLY A 149 -6.82 12.81 -26.08
C GLY A 149 -6.25 11.39 -25.93
N PHE A 150 -6.08 10.89 -24.70
CA PHE A 150 -5.75 9.48 -24.50
C PHE A 150 -6.96 8.58 -24.79
N GLN A 151 -6.68 7.38 -25.31
CA GLN A 151 -7.69 6.36 -25.57
C GLN A 151 -7.28 5.02 -24.93
N ASP A 152 -8.29 4.17 -24.72
CA ASP A 152 -8.04 2.81 -24.24
C ASP A 152 -7.11 2.06 -25.18
N LYS A 153 -6.13 1.35 -24.59
CA LYS A 153 -5.09 0.58 -25.30
C LYS A 153 -4.07 1.41 -26.09
N ASP A 154 -4.03 2.74 -25.93
CA ASP A 154 -2.87 3.49 -26.38
C ASP A 154 -1.61 2.90 -25.78
N ARG A 155 -0.64 2.56 -26.62
CA ARG A 155 0.64 2.08 -26.12
C ARG A 155 1.57 3.24 -25.86
N ILE A 156 2.03 3.38 -24.62
CA ILE A 156 3.03 4.40 -24.26
C ILE A 156 4.40 3.90 -24.70
N ILE A 157 5.03 4.56 -25.65
CA ILE A 157 6.34 4.19 -26.21
C ILE A 157 7.47 5.05 -25.69
N ALA A 158 7.17 6.30 -25.24
CA ALA A 158 8.14 7.17 -24.57
C ALA A 158 7.45 8.07 -23.54
N ILE A 159 8.21 8.47 -22.51
CA ILE A 159 7.82 9.40 -21.47
C ILE A 159 8.94 10.46 -21.35
N ASN A 160 8.59 11.74 -21.42
CA ASN A 160 9.54 12.87 -21.41
C ASN A 160 10.69 12.69 -22.42
N GLY A 161 10.39 12.15 -23.61
CA GLY A 161 11.35 11.92 -24.68
C GLY A 161 12.21 10.66 -24.50
N LEU A 162 12.14 9.96 -23.37
CA LEU A 162 12.85 8.71 -23.14
C LEU A 162 11.97 7.52 -23.54
N PRO A 163 12.51 6.53 -24.28
CA PRO A 163 11.83 5.26 -24.47
C PRO A 163 11.36 4.70 -23.11
N TYR A 164 10.12 4.21 -23.02
CA TYR A 164 9.50 3.85 -21.73
C TYR A 164 10.33 2.84 -20.90
N LYS A 165 11.07 1.92 -21.54
CA LYS A 165 11.96 0.97 -20.83
C LYS A 165 13.10 1.70 -20.12
N GLN A 166 13.75 2.65 -20.82
CA GLN A 166 14.80 3.47 -20.23
C GLN A 166 14.24 4.40 -19.14
N TRP A 167 13.03 4.93 -19.35
CA TRP A 167 12.35 5.72 -18.32
C TRP A 167 12.12 4.89 -17.06
N ILE A 168 11.63 3.62 -17.19
CA ILE A 168 11.47 2.71 -16.05
C ILE A 168 12.81 2.49 -15.35
N GLU A 169 13.86 2.10 -16.07
CA GLU A 169 15.21 1.85 -15.52
C GLU A 169 15.77 3.05 -14.75
N GLN A 170 15.55 4.28 -15.23
CA GLN A 170 15.99 5.48 -14.55
C GLN A 170 15.19 5.83 -13.30
N ASN A 171 13.92 5.40 -13.23
CA ASN A 171 13.01 5.73 -12.13
C ASN A 171 12.84 4.60 -11.11
N GLU A 172 13.29 3.38 -11.38
CA GLU A 172 13.24 2.26 -10.44
C GLU A 172 13.88 2.56 -9.08
N LYS A 173 14.90 3.40 -9.06
CA LYS A 173 15.60 3.81 -7.84
C LYS A 173 14.73 4.61 -6.87
N TYR A 174 13.61 5.16 -7.33
CA TYR A 174 12.65 5.90 -6.50
C TYR A 174 11.46 5.05 -6.08
N THR A 175 11.42 3.76 -6.45
CA THR A 175 10.25 2.91 -6.25
C THR A 175 10.50 1.89 -5.15
N GLU A 176 9.73 1.98 -4.08
CA GLU A 176 9.79 1.05 -2.96
C GLU A 176 9.15 -0.29 -3.38
N ALA A 177 9.90 -1.36 -3.27
CA ALA A 177 9.42 -2.71 -3.55
C ALA A 177 10.31 -3.76 -2.88
N SER A 178 9.74 -4.91 -2.56
CA SER A 178 10.48 -6.02 -1.94
C SER A 178 11.14 -6.94 -2.96
N THR A 179 10.70 -6.92 -4.23
CA THR A 179 11.24 -7.76 -5.31
C THR A 179 11.47 -6.94 -6.58
N VAL A 180 12.39 -7.39 -7.42
CA VAL A 180 12.69 -6.72 -8.70
C VAL A 180 11.47 -6.68 -9.63
N PRO A 181 10.72 -7.78 -9.86
CA PRO A 181 9.52 -7.74 -10.71
C PRO A 181 8.46 -6.77 -10.19
N HIS A 182 8.24 -6.72 -8.87
CA HIS A 182 7.29 -5.79 -8.27
C HIS A 182 7.76 -4.34 -8.40
N ARG A 183 9.06 -4.07 -8.22
CA ARG A 183 9.64 -2.72 -8.42
C ARG A 183 9.37 -2.23 -9.83
N ARG A 184 9.68 -3.04 -10.84
CA ARG A 184 9.47 -2.70 -12.24
C ARG A 184 8.02 -2.41 -12.58
N LEU A 185 7.10 -3.25 -12.08
CA LEU A 185 5.66 -3.05 -12.23
C LEU A 185 5.17 -1.76 -11.56
N ARG A 186 5.60 -1.49 -10.33
CA ARG A 186 5.24 -0.24 -9.62
C ARG A 186 5.79 0.99 -10.32
N THR A 187 7.04 0.93 -10.77
CA THR A 187 7.62 2.04 -11.56
C THR A 187 6.83 2.28 -12.85
N ALA A 188 6.39 1.21 -13.53
CA ALA A 188 5.52 1.35 -14.69
C ALA A 188 4.18 2.02 -14.33
N TYR A 189 3.60 1.73 -13.17
CA TYR A 189 2.38 2.39 -12.69
C TYR A 189 2.57 3.86 -12.36
N ASP A 190 3.79 4.30 -12.08
CA ASP A 190 4.16 5.70 -11.88
C ASP A 190 4.29 6.47 -13.20
N ALA A 191 4.00 5.84 -14.35
CA ALA A 191 3.93 6.57 -15.63
C ALA A 191 3.00 7.79 -15.56
N PHE A 192 1.91 7.72 -14.78
CA PHE A 192 0.97 8.82 -14.54
C PHE A 192 1.14 9.47 -13.15
N ARG A 193 2.31 9.34 -12.53
CA ARG A 193 2.64 9.94 -11.23
C ARG A 193 4.04 10.53 -11.24
N SER A 194 4.27 11.57 -10.45
CA SER A 194 5.59 12.16 -10.25
C SER A 194 5.73 12.73 -8.85
N TYR A 195 6.93 12.70 -8.32
CA TYR A 195 7.29 13.40 -7.08
C TYR A 195 7.69 14.87 -7.34
N ALA A 196 8.09 15.19 -8.56
CA ALA A 196 8.65 16.50 -8.92
C ALA A 196 7.91 17.16 -10.10
N ASP A 197 7.61 16.39 -11.15
CA ASP A 197 7.06 16.95 -12.38
C ASP A 197 5.55 17.24 -12.23
N THR A 198 5.17 18.44 -12.61
CA THR A 198 3.76 18.85 -12.77
C THR A 198 3.25 18.72 -14.19
N LEU A 199 4.15 18.44 -15.15
CA LEU A 199 3.87 18.29 -16.57
C LEU A 199 4.65 17.09 -17.11
N ARG A 200 4.02 16.27 -17.93
CA ARG A 200 4.64 15.09 -18.52
C ARG A 200 4.26 14.93 -19.99
N ASN A 201 5.26 14.64 -20.82
CA ASN A 201 5.07 14.39 -22.24
C ASN A 201 5.05 12.88 -22.51
N TYR A 202 4.07 12.42 -23.29
CA TYR A 202 3.93 11.03 -23.68
C TYR A 202 4.01 10.92 -25.20
N THR A 203 4.75 9.93 -25.67
CA THR A 203 4.64 9.46 -27.05
C THR A 203 3.84 8.18 -27.06
N LEU A 204 2.72 8.18 -27.76
CA LEU A 204 1.76 7.07 -27.85
C LEU A 204 1.81 6.45 -29.24
N LEU A 205 1.59 5.14 -29.30
CA LEU A 205 1.34 4.41 -30.52
C LEU A 205 -0.12 3.96 -30.53
N ARG A 206 -0.89 4.41 -31.53
CA ARG A 206 -2.30 4.12 -31.71
C ARG A 206 -2.58 3.70 -33.14
N GLY A 207 -3.03 2.46 -33.38
CA GLY A 207 -3.38 1.96 -34.72
C GLY A 207 -2.25 2.05 -35.75
N GLY A 208 -0.98 2.16 -35.33
CA GLY A 208 0.18 2.33 -36.19
C GLY A 208 0.71 3.78 -36.24
N ASP A 209 -0.08 4.75 -35.83
CA ASP A 209 0.32 6.17 -35.80
C ASP A 209 0.97 6.54 -34.48
N THR A 210 1.95 7.46 -34.54
CA THR A 210 2.60 8.02 -33.37
C THR A 210 2.03 9.38 -33.01
N LEU A 211 1.62 9.56 -31.77
CA LEU A 211 1.01 10.76 -31.23
C LEU A 211 1.84 11.28 -30.05
N THR A 212 1.91 12.61 -29.91
CA THR A 212 2.51 13.22 -28.70
C THR A 212 1.43 13.93 -27.90
N VAL A 213 1.37 13.64 -26.61
CA VAL A 213 0.42 14.24 -25.68
C VAL A 213 1.17 14.81 -24.51
N THR A 214 0.87 16.08 -24.17
CA THR A 214 1.38 16.74 -22.96
C THR A 214 0.27 16.75 -21.91
N LEU A 215 0.52 16.16 -20.75
CA LEU A 215 -0.44 16.00 -19.67
C LEU A 215 0.03 16.73 -18.42
N PRO A 216 -0.75 17.68 -17.87
CA PRO A 216 -0.52 18.22 -16.54
C PRO A 216 -0.83 17.15 -15.49
N LEU A 217 0.09 16.95 -14.54
CA LEU A 217 -0.17 16.14 -13.36
C LEU A 217 -0.70 17.04 -12.24
N LYS A 218 -1.69 16.57 -11.52
CA LYS A 218 -2.40 17.32 -10.47
C LYS A 218 -2.09 16.73 -9.09
N GLN A 219 -2.37 17.46 -8.05
CA GLN A 219 -2.41 16.88 -6.69
C GLN A 219 -3.56 15.88 -6.59
N ARG A 220 -3.47 14.95 -5.65
CA ARG A 220 -4.47 13.87 -5.52
C ARG A 220 -5.88 14.40 -5.21
N ASP A 221 -5.98 15.45 -4.42
CA ASP A 221 -7.22 16.13 -4.04
C ASP A 221 -7.96 16.80 -5.20
N TYR A 222 -7.30 16.98 -6.34
CA TYR A 222 -7.96 17.44 -7.57
C TYR A 222 -8.98 16.41 -8.10
N PHE A 223 -8.78 15.13 -7.83
CA PHE A 223 -9.63 14.05 -8.32
C PHE A 223 -10.62 13.63 -7.24
N PRO A 224 -11.89 13.41 -7.59
CA PRO A 224 -12.86 12.88 -6.65
C PRO A 224 -12.45 11.49 -6.18
N ASP A 225 -12.90 11.13 -4.99
CA ASP A 225 -12.76 9.76 -4.53
C ASP A 225 -13.68 8.85 -5.35
N ASN A 226 -13.13 7.74 -5.83
CA ASN A 226 -13.90 6.75 -6.54
C ASN A 226 -14.62 5.86 -5.52
N GLU A 227 -15.93 5.91 -5.52
CA GLU A 227 -16.80 4.96 -4.81
C GLU A 227 -16.96 3.66 -5.62
N GLU A 228 -15.86 3.08 -6.09
CA GLU A 228 -15.92 1.80 -6.78
C GLU A 228 -16.21 0.68 -5.80
N GLN A 229 -17.15 -0.20 -6.16
CA GLN A 229 -17.40 -1.43 -5.44
C GLN A 229 -16.09 -2.23 -5.29
N THR A 230 -15.75 -2.59 -4.05
CA THR A 230 -14.48 -3.26 -3.72
C THR A 230 -14.50 -4.75 -4.03
N VAL A 231 -15.69 -5.36 -4.06
CA VAL A 231 -15.90 -6.77 -4.39
C VAL A 231 -17.00 -6.91 -5.43
N GLU A 232 -16.69 -7.63 -6.49
CA GLU A 232 -17.64 -7.95 -7.57
C GLU A 232 -17.79 -9.46 -7.71
N SER A 233 -18.97 -9.91 -8.12
CA SER A 233 -19.21 -11.33 -8.44
C SER A 233 -19.91 -11.49 -9.77
N ARG A 234 -19.58 -12.58 -10.46
CA ARG A 234 -20.29 -13.04 -11.66
C ARG A 234 -20.31 -14.57 -11.71
N ILE A 235 -21.21 -15.13 -12.46
CA ILE A 235 -21.31 -16.56 -12.69
C ILE A 235 -20.88 -16.85 -14.13
N LEU A 236 -19.99 -17.81 -14.30
CA LEU A 236 -19.50 -18.26 -15.60
C LEU A 236 -20.05 -19.66 -15.85
N GLN A 237 -20.58 -19.90 -17.06
CA GLN A 237 -21.06 -21.22 -17.50
C GLN A 237 -22.04 -21.88 -16.46
N ASP A 238 -22.86 -21.07 -15.79
CA ASP A 238 -23.88 -21.45 -14.81
C ASP A 238 -23.36 -22.27 -13.59
N SER A 239 -22.06 -22.55 -13.50
CA SER A 239 -21.49 -23.43 -12.47
C SER A 239 -20.22 -22.90 -11.80
N ILE A 240 -19.63 -21.83 -12.33
CA ILE A 240 -18.38 -21.27 -11.81
C ILE A 240 -18.66 -19.87 -11.27
N GLY A 241 -18.55 -19.71 -9.96
CA GLY A 241 -18.51 -18.40 -9.33
C GLY A 241 -17.17 -17.71 -9.65
N TYR A 242 -17.22 -16.43 -9.97
CA TYR A 242 -16.05 -15.58 -10.14
C TYR A 242 -16.19 -14.39 -9.20
N LEU A 243 -15.28 -14.26 -8.25
CA LEU A 243 -15.27 -13.25 -7.21
C LEU A 243 -13.99 -12.41 -7.40
N THR A 244 -14.14 -11.13 -7.68
CA THR A 244 -13.03 -10.18 -7.74
C THR A 244 -12.99 -9.37 -6.46
N ILE A 245 -11.85 -9.39 -5.74
CA ILE A 245 -11.60 -8.58 -4.55
C ILE A 245 -10.51 -7.56 -4.90
N LYS A 246 -10.90 -6.30 -5.11
CA LYS A 246 -10.01 -5.25 -5.64
C LYS A 246 -9.07 -4.65 -4.60
N THR A 247 -9.46 -4.70 -3.32
CA THR A 247 -8.70 -4.14 -2.19
C THR A 247 -9.12 -4.84 -0.89
N MET A 248 -8.29 -4.71 0.16
CA MET A 248 -8.66 -5.09 1.53
C MET A 248 -9.03 -3.87 2.40
N MET A 249 -9.22 -2.69 1.80
CA MET A 249 -9.73 -1.51 2.50
C MET A 249 -11.25 -1.57 2.68
N ASN A 250 -11.76 -0.85 3.68
CA ASN A 250 -13.21 -0.68 3.81
C ASN A 250 -13.80 0.00 2.55
N PRO A 251 -15.02 -0.35 2.12
CA PRO A 251 -16.01 -1.23 2.76
C PRO A 251 -15.98 -2.70 2.29
N VAL A 252 -14.82 -3.30 2.02
CA VAL A 252 -14.67 -4.62 1.40
C VAL A 252 -15.48 -5.73 2.07
N MET A 253 -15.66 -5.70 3.40
CA MET A 253 -16.45 -6.72 4.10
C MET A 253 -17.95 -6.60 3.82
N GLU A 254 -18.45 -5.38 3.73
CA GLU A 254 -19.84 -5.10 3.38
C GLU A 254 -20.12 -5.56 1.95
N ASP A 255 -19.26 -5.17 1.01
CA ASP A 255 -19.35 -5.56 -0.40
C ASP A 255 -19.25 -7.08 -0.57
N PHE A 256 -18.30 -7.72 0.14
CA PHE A 256 -18.13 -9.16 0.13
C PHE A 256 -19.41 -9.87 0.58
N LYS A 257 -19.97 -9.47 1.72
CA LYS A 257 -21.20 -10.05 2.26
C LYS A 257 -22.41 -9.86 1.33
N ALA A 258 -22.43 -8.76 0.57
CA ALA A 258 -23.51 -8.50 -0.40
C ALA A 258 -23.43 -9.42 -1.64
N VAL A 259 -22.23 -9.87 -2.03
CA VAL A 259 -22.05 -10.66 -3.26
C VAL A 259 -21.82 -12.15 -2.99
N TYR A 260 -21.26 -12.53 -1.85
CA TYR A 260 -20.91 -13.91 -1.51
C TYR A 260 -22.09 -14.90 -1.61
N PRO A 261 -23.32 -14.57 -1.17
CA PRO A 261 -24.49 -15.46 -1.31
C PRO A 261 -24.79 -15.88 -2.76
N LYS A 262 -24.37 -15.10 -3.74
CA LYS A 262 -24.59 -15.41 -5.18
C LYS A 262 -23.70 -16.54 -5.69
N VAL A 263 -22.58 -16.82 -5.01
CA VAL A 263 -21.55 -17.75 -5.49
C VAL A 263 -21.24 -18.88 -4.53
N LYS A 264 -21.69 -18.80 -3.26
CA LYS A 264 -21.30 -19.75 -2.20
C LYS A 264 -21.75 -21.19 -2.41
N ASP A 265 -22.82 -21.42 -3.16
CA ASP A 265 -23.38 -22.76 -3.39
C ASP A 265 -22.95 -23.37 -4.73
N LEU A 266 -22.12 -22.66 -5.51
CA LEU A 266 -21.61 -23.17 -6.78
C LEU A 266 -20.47 -24.17 -6.55
N PRO A 267 -20.31 -25.19 -7.43
CA PRO A 267 -19.29 -26.22 -7.25
C PRO A 267 -17.85 -25.70 -7.43
N TYR A 268 -17.65 -24.62 -8.17
CA TYR A 268 -16.35 -24.02 -8.45
C TYR A 268 -16.38 -22.53 -8.16
N LEU A 269 -15.28 -22.01 -7.56
CA LEU A 269 -15.11 -20.59 -7.31
C LEU A 269 -13.71 -20.15 -7.75
N ILE A 270 -13.66 -19.13 -8.57
CA ILE A 270 -12.46 -18.38 -8.87
C ILE A 270 -12.44 -17.12 -7.99
N ILE A 271 -11.40 -16.96 -7.20
CA ILE A 271 -11.16 -15.76 -6.39
C ILE A 271 -10.02 -15.00 -7.06
N ASP A 272 -10.30 -13.80 -7.54
CA ASP A 272 -9.33 -12.96 -8.23
C ASP A 272 -8.90 -11.79 -7.33
N VAL A 273 -7.66 -11.87 -6.84
CA VAL A 273 -7.00 -10.81 -6.07
C VAL A 273 -5.84 -10.18 -6.85
N ARG A 274 -5.82 -10.36 -8.16
CA ARG A 274 -4.84 -9.67 -9.00
C ARG A 274 -5.06 -8.16 -8.90
N ARG A 275 -3.95 -7.41 -8.87
CA ARG A 275 -3.93 -5.95 -8.69
C ARG A 275 -4.47 -5.48 -7.33
N ASN A 276 -4.67 -6.36 -6.36
CA ASN A 276 -5.05 -6.01 -5.00
C ASN A 276 -3.79 -5.69 -4.17
N GLY A 277 -3.56 -4.42 -3.89
CA GLY A 277 -2.41 -3.93 -3.12
C GLY A 277 -2.53 -4.13 -1.61
N GLY A 278 -3.57 -4.83 -1.12
CA GLY A 278 -3.80 -5.04 0.30
C GLY A 278 -4.75 -4.03 0.93
N GLY A 279 -4.47 -3.68 2.17
CA GLY A 279 -5.29 -2.79 3.00
C GLY A 279 -5.32 -3.26 4.45
N ASN A 280 -6.50 -3.29 5.08
CA ASN A 280 -6.66 -3.78 6.44
C ASN A 280 -6.52 -5.31 6.51
N SER A 281 -5.51 -5.79 7.21
CA SER A 281 -5.23 -7.23 7.37
C SER A 281 -6.41 -8.00 7.98
N MET A 282 -7.17 -7.40 8.91
CA MET A 282 -8.34 -8.06 9.51
C MET A 282 -9.47 -8.28 8.52
N ASN A 283 -9.61 -7.44 7.50
CA ASN A 283 -10.57 -7.68 6.42
C ASN A 283 -10.16 -8.93 5.62
N GLY A 284 -8.87 -9.06 5.26
CA GLY A 284 -8.35 -10.26 4.61
C GLY A 284 -8.60 -11.52 5.44
N VAL A 285 -8.26 -11.50 6.74
CA VAL A 285 -8.51 -12.58 7.69
C VAL A 285 -10.00 -12.93 7.77
N ASN A 286 -10.89 -11.95 7.88
CA ASN A 286 -12.32 -12.20 8.01
C ASN A 286 -12.92 -12.75 6.72
N ILE A 287 -12.45 -12.34 5.56
CA ILE A 287 -12.87 -12.92 4.27
C ILE A 287 -12.33 -14.35 4.14
N CYS A 288 -11.06 -14.60 4.56
CA CYS A 288 -10.45 -15.93 4.52
C CYS A 288 -11.25 -16.99 5.30
N LYS A 289 -11.88 -16.62 6.43
CA LYS A 289 -12.73 -17.52 7.24
C LYS A 289 -13.89 -18.14 6.45
N TYR A 290 -14.32 -17.50 5.37
CA TYR A 290 -15.34 -18.06 4.47
C TYR A 290 -14.80 -19.14 3.53
N PHE A 291 -13.47 -19.32 3.46
CA PHE A 291 -12.81 -20.20 2.50
C PHE A 291 -11.99 -21.32 3.14
N ILE A 292 -11.74 -21.26 4.44
CA ILE A 292 -11.11 -22.35 5.20
C ILE A 292 -12.15 -23.36 5.67
N ARG A 293 -11.75 -24.62 5.81
CA ARG A 293 -12.66 -25.74 6.21
C ARG A 293 -12.48 -26.19 7.65
N GLU A 294 -11.35 -25.87 8.24
CA GLU A 294 -10.98 -26.21 9.61
C GLU A 294 -10.22 -25.07 10.26
N ALA A 295 -10.13 -25.09 11.58
CA ALA A 295 -9.39 -24.10 12.33
C ALA A 295 -7.90 -24.17 12.00
N GLN A 296 -7.30 -23.04 11.64
CA GLN A 296 -5.89 -22.96 11.29
C GLN A 296 -5.24 -21.65 11.76
N PRO A 297 -3.92 -21.67 12.03
CA PRO A 297 -3.22 -20.46 12.40
C PRO A 297 -3.11 -19.50 11.20
N HIS A 298 -3.25 -18.21 11.45
CA HIS A 298 -2.97 -17.19 10.44
C HIS A 298 -1.47 -17.18 10.06
N CYS A 299 -1.17 -17.03 8.78
CA CYS A 299 0.17 -17.13 8.21
C CYS A 299 1.20 -16.18 8.87
N VAL A 300 0.79 -14.96 9.19
CA VAL A 300 1.67 -13.94 9.81
C VAL A 300 1.67 -14.05 11.33
N SER A 301 0.50 -14.21 11.95
CA SER A 301 0.36 -14.30 13.41
C SER A 301 -0.10 -15.70 13.83
N LYS A 302 0.84 -16.60 13.97
CA LYS A 302 0.56 -18.03 14.27
C LYS A 302 -0.17 -18.27 15.61
N SER A 303 -0.15 -17.30 16.51
CA SER A 303 -0.95 -17.35 17.76
C SER A 303 -2.44 -17.05 17.53
N TYR A 304 -2.78 -16.44 16.41
CA TYR A 304 -4.16 -16.18 16.03
C TYR A 304 -4.72 -17.35 15.22
N ILE A 305 -5.65 -18.08 15.81
CA ILE A 305 -6.32 -19.23 15.17
C ILE A 305 -7.59 -18.75 14.50
N MET A 306 -7.63 -18.83 13.18
CA MET A 306 -8.83 -18.54 12.37
C MET A 306 -9.81 -19.71 12.48
N GLN A 307 -11.08 -19.40 12.71
CA GLN A 307 -12.17 -20.38 12.71
C GLN A 307 -12.97 -20.20 11.41
N PRO A 308 -13.38 -21.27 10.74
CA PRO A 308 -14.24 -21.15 9.57
C PRO A 308 -15.60 -20.54 9.93
N GLU A 309 -16.16 -19.76 9.02
CA GLU A 309 -17.53 -19.28 9.14
C GLU A 309 -18.53 -20.43 8.97
N ALA A 310 -19.72 -20.30 9.57
CA ALA A 310 -20.72 -21.36 9.55
C ALA A 310 -21.20 -21.72 8.13
N ASP A 311 -21.18 -20.75 7.21
CA ASP A 311 -21.52 -20.90 5.81
C ASP A 311 -20.29 -20.87 4.90
N ALA A 312 -19.14 -21.32 5.40
CA ALA A 312 -17.90 -21.40 4.63
C ALA A 312 -18.08 -22.23 3.34
N TYR A 313 -17.41 -21.77 2.30
CA TYR A 313 -17.48 -22.36 0.96
C TYR A 313 -17.02 -23.82 0.94
N LYS A 314 -17.79 -24.71 0.29
CA LYS A 314 -17.51 -26.15 0.29
C LYS A 314 -17.02 -26.69 -1.06
N GLY A 315 -17.12 -25.88 -2.11
CA GLY A 315 -16.69 -26.26 -3.46
C GLY A 315 -15.18 -26.18 -3.64
N LYS A 316 -14.75 -26.25 -4.90
CA LYS A 316 -13.33 -26.14 -5.27
C LYS A 316 -12.96 -24.69 -5.57
N ILE A 317 -11.87 -24.20 -4.97
CA ILE A 317 -11.39 -22.83 -5.13
C ILE A 317 -10.18 -22.81 -6.09
N TYR A 318 -10.15 -21.80 -6.94
CA TYR A 318 -9.02 -21.39 -7.75
C TYR A 318 -8.70 -19.94 -7.44
N LEU A 319 -7.46 -19.67 -7.01
CA LEU A 319 -7.02 -18.34 -6.64
C LEU A 319 -6.17 -17.73 -7.74
N LEU A 320 -6.51 -16.52 -8.17
CA LEU A 320 -5.74 -15.75 -9.15
C LEU A 320 -4.99 -14.63 -8.44
N THR A 321 -3.68 -14.66 -8.56
CA THR A 321 -2.77 -13.65 -8.03
C THR A 321 -1.90 -13.07 -9.15
N ASP A 322 -1.26 -11.94 -8.90
CA ASP A 322 -0.23 -11.38 -9.77
C ASP A 322 0.91 -10.74 -8.96
N THR A 323 1.86 -10.14 -9.65
CA THR A 323 2.98 -9.44 -9.02
C THR A 323 2.55 -8.25 -8.13
N TYR A 324 1.33 -7.75 -8.29
CA TYR A 324 0.79 -6.65 -7.49
C TYR A 324 -0.12 -7.12 -6.34
N THR A 325 -0.36 -8.42 -6.19
CA THR A 325 -1.02 -8.97 -5.00
C THR A 325 -0.10 -8.80 -3.80
N LEU A 326 -0.45 -7.91 -2.86
CA LEU A 326 0.48 -7.38 -1.86
C LEU A 326 -0.15 -7.29 -0.47
N SER A 327 0.69 -7.35 0.58
CA SER A 327 0.30 -7.03 1.96
C SER A 327 -0.86 -7.90 2.46
N ALA A 328 -1.98 -7.31 2.91
CA ALA A 328 -3.15 -8.05 3.38
C ALA A 328 -3.73 -9.01 2.32
N ALA A 329 -3.60 -8.68 1.02
CA ALA A 329 -4.01 -9.58 -0.05
C ALA A 329 -3.04 -10.76 -0.20
N GLU A 330 -1.74 -10.55 -0.01
CA GLU A 330 -0.73 -11.61 0.02
C GLU A 330 -0.97 -12.57 1.20
N SER A 331 -1.19 -12.03 2.42
CA SER A 331 -1.54 -12.84 3.59
C SER A 331 -2.78 -13.68 3.34
N PHE A 332 -3.83 -13.09 2.77
CA PHE A 332 -5.05 -13.80 2.37
C PHE A 332 -4.78 -14.99 1.43
N THR A 333 -3.76 -14.88 0.55
CA THR A 333 -3.42 -15.98 -0.38
C THR A 333 -2.61 -17.10 0.26
N LEU A 334 -1.98 -16.83 1.41
CA LEU A 334 -1.16 -17.78 2.16
C LEU A 334 -1.96 -18.53 3.25
N ASP A 335 -3.09 -17.97 3.66
CA ASP A 335 -4.04 -18.55 4.59
C ASP A 335 -5.01 -19.50 3.90
#